data_64ca55c55312ff982ccada561c4bb619
#
_entry.id   64ca55c55312ff982ccada561c4bb619
#
_cell.length_a   1.000
_cell.length_b   1.000
_cell.length_c   1.000
_cell.angle_alpha   90.00
_cell.angle_beta   90.00
_cell.angle_gamma   90.00
#
_symmetry.space_group_name_H-M   'P 1'
#
loop_
_entity.id
_entity.type
_entity.pdbx_description
1 polymer ?
#
loop_
_entity_poly.entity_id
_entity_poly.type
_entity_poly.pdbx_seq_one_letter_code
_entity_poly.pdbx_strand_id
1 'polypeptide(L)'
;MKKIAIIGAGISGLYIANLFKDHKDYQVTIYEKRNSIEMEEGYGIQLSVNSVKLLNKIGFTSFTDEEKFNPKKIDFYEIKNSKKICDLDISKFNSEDCKYTTLKRSKLLQFLKKQINEDIIKYNHSIEQIVYDKDSIKLIFDKNNITCDYLIISDGVFSKGKLLISNYKSKPIYNDTIAIRGTISRENFQNINEENISLFLGPNFHYVVYPINNDKKLNFIGILKHKLNSNEQKNYNLFNESPFIKNIKFILSQKVSQSFLESLQNIKLFPIFVSKNLYKPPKNIFLIGDAFFAFSPSFAQGASQSIEGANELYKCLINNNNFYDIRLKRVKMINSRSNFNQFAFHLSNPIMIIFRNIFLKLLTKNKKFLESYLGKIYKS
;
A
#
# COMPACT_ATOMS: atom_id res chain seq x y z
N MET A 1 -31.84 1.07 11.58
CA MET A 1 -30.37 0.91 11.54
C MET A 1 -29.99 0.40 10.17
N LYS A 2 -29.14 1.14 9.43
CA LYS A 2 -28.71 0.77 8.07
C LYS A 2 -27.63 -0.31 8.11
N LYS A 3 -27.76 -1.32 7.27
CA LYS A 3 -26.82 -2.45 7.20
C LYS A 3 -25.71 -2.15 6.19
N ILE A 4 -24.45 -2.23 6.64
CA ILE A 4 -23.25 -2.09 5.81
C ILE A 4 -22.57 -3.45 5.71
N ALA A 5 -22.46 -3.98 4.48
CA ALA A 5 -21.62 -5.13 4.19
C ALA A 5 -20.27 -4.68 3.64
N ILE A 6 -19.18 -5.16 4.24
CA ILE A 6 -17.80 -4.90 3.81
C ILE A 6 -17.21 -6.20 3.27
N ILE A 7 -16.74 -6.21 2.02
CA ILE A 7 -16.04 -7.36 1.44
C ILE A 7 -14.53 -7.16 1.56
N GLY A 8 -13.88 -8.03 2.36
CA GLY A 8 -12.45 -8.06 2.60
C GLY A 8 -12.02 -7.38 3.91
N ALA A 9 -11.31 -8.14 4.75
CA ALA A 9 -10.74 -7.73 6.04
C ALA A 9 -9.29 -7.23 5.91
N GLY A 10 -8.98 -6.47 4.86
CA GLY A 10 -7.71 -5.78 4.69
C GLY A 10 -7.65 -4.45 5.46
N ILE A 11 -6.56 -3.66 5.28
CA ILE A 11 -6.35 -2.37 5.97
C ILE A 11 -7.57 -1.45 5.80
N SER A 12 -8.07 -1.27 4.58
CA SER A 12 -9.20 -0.37 4.31
C SER A 12 -10.51 -0.86 4.91
N GLY A 13 -10.80 -2.18 4.81
CA GLY A 13 -12.02 -2.78 5.35
C GLY A 13 -12.05 -2.76 6.87
N LEU A 14 -10.96 -3.12 7.53
CA LEU A 14 -10.85 -3.05 8.98
C LEU A 14 -10.88 -1.60 9.48
N TYR A 15 -10.24 -0.67 8.79
CA TYR A 15 -10.21 0.72 9.20
C TYR A 15 -11.60 1.37 9.11
N ILE A 16 -12.35 1.16 8.01
CA ILE A 16 -13.70 1.74 7.91
C ILE A 16 -14.67 1.10 8.91
N ALA A 17 -14.53 -0.19 9.21
CA ALA A 17 -15.33 -0.85 10.25
C ALA A 17 -15.09 -0.20 11.63
N ASN A 18 -13.84 0.15 11.94
CA ASN A 18 -13.49 0.89 13.16
C ASN A 18 -14.18 2.25 13.26
N LEU A 19 -14.36 2.96 12.15
CA LEU A 19 -15.02 4.26 12.14
C LEU A 19 -16.52 4.15 12.41
N PHE A 20 -17.14 3.02 12.09
CA PHE A 20 -18.57 2.78 12.31
C PHE A 20 -18.90 2.04 13.61
N LYS A 21 -17.91 1.48 14.33
CA LYS A 21 -18.15 0.54 15.45
C LYS A 21 -19.11 1.05 16.53
N ASP A 22 -19.05 2.36 16.82
CA ASP A 22 -19.86 2.99 17.87
C ASP A 22 -21.03 3.81 17.30
N HIS A 23 -21.30 3.71 15.98
CA HIS A 23 -22.32 4.50 15.32
C HIS A 23 -23.69 3.81 15.38
N LYS A 24 -24.62 4.37 16.16
CA LYS A 24 -25.93 3.76 16.46
C LYS A 24 -26.83 3.53 15.25
N ASP A 25 -26.66 4.31 14.17
CA ASP A 25 -27.49 4.22 12.97
C ASP A 25 -27.03 3.16 11.96
N TYR A 26 -25.86 2.54 12.18
CA TYR A 26 -25.26 1.59 11.25
C TYR A 26 -24.91 0.26 11.92
N GLN A 27 -25.23 -0.82 11.23
CA GLN A 27 -24.77 -2.18 11.57
C GLN A 27 -23.76 -2.64 10.52
N VAL A 28 -22.53 -2.90 10.95
CA VAL A 28 -21.44 -3.31 10.04
C VAL A 28 -21.16 -4.80 10.17
N THR A 29 -20.96 -5.45 9.03
CA THR A 29 -20.48 -6.84 8.95
C THR A 29 -19.38 -6.92 7.89
N ILE A 30 -18.25 -7.54 8.22
CA ILE A 30 -17.13 -7.79 7.29
C ILE A 30 -17.20 -9.25 6.84
N TYR A 31 -17.09 -9.48 5.54
CA TYR A 31 -17.02 -10.80 4.93
C TYR A 31 -15.65 -11.03 4.34
N GLU A 32 -14.91 -11.98 4.90
CA GLU A 32 -13.55 -12.35 4.49
C GLU A 32 -13.55 -13.77 3.90
N LYS A 33 -12.98 -13.92 2.70
CA LYS A 33 -12.91 -15.22 2.01
C LYS A 33 -11.99 -16.24 2.68
N ARG A 34 -10.97 -15.76 3.40
CA ARG A 34 -10.01 -16.61 4.12
C ARG A 34 -10.58 -17.07 5.46
N ASN A 35 -9.98 -18.09 6.02
CA ASN A 35 -10.32 -18.59 7.37
C ASN A 35 -9.77 -17.70 8.49
N SER A 36 -8.82 -16.83 8.18
CA SER A 36 -8.21 -15.89 9.11
C SER A 36 -7.63 -14.68 8.38
N ILE A 37 -7.32 -13.62 9.12
CA ILE A 37 -6.53 -12.49 8.61
C ILE A 37 -5.06 -12.89 8.73
N GLU A 38 -4.33 -12.92 7.60
CA GLU A 38 -2.91 -13.25 7.60
C GLU A 38 -2.10 -12.21 8.36
N MET A 39 -1.55 -12.64 9.49
CA MET A 39 -0.71 -11.82 10.37
C MET A 39 0.79 -12.15 10.24
N GLU A 40 1.14 -13.20 9.49
CA GLU A 40 2.50 -13.75 9.45
C GLU A 40 3.45 -13.02 8.50
N GLU A 41 2.93 -12.24 7.54
CA GLU A 41 3.79 -11.48 6.64
C GLU A 41 4.49 -10.35 7.39
N GLY A 42 5.75 -10.61 7.79
CA GLY A 42 6.59 -9.69 8.55
C GLY A 42 7.12 -8.47 7.78
N TYR A 43 6.58 -8.17 6.59
CA TYR A 43 7.06 -7.06 5.77
C TYR A 43 6.64 -5.71 6.31
N GLY A 44 7.59 -4.76 6.16
CA GLY A 44 7.36 -3.37 6.52
C GLY A 44 6.41 -2.66 5.55
N ILE A 45 5.71 -1.68 6.10
CA ILE A 45 4.97 -0.66 5.36
C ILE A 45 5.36 0.72 5.85
N GLN A 46 5.06 1.72 5.03
CA GLN A 46 5.27 3.13 5.33
C GLN A 46 3.92 3.83 5.40
N LEU A 47 3.74 4.64 6.43
CA LEU A 47 2.54 5.45 6.66
C LEU A 47 2.91 6.93 6.64
N SER A 48 2.34 7.68 5.72
CA SER A 48 2.51 9.12 5.67
C SER A 48 1.71 9.83 6.77
N VAL A 49 2.11 11.03 7.11
CA VAL A 49 1.61 11.81 8.25
C VAL A 49 0.08 11.92 8.27
N ASN A 50 -0.56 12.16 7.10
CA ASN A 50 -2.01 12.23 7.01
C ASN A 50 -2.69 10.92 7.43
N SER A 51 -2.16 9.76 7.07
CA SER A 51 -2.72 8.47 7.49
C SER A 51 -2.49 8.19 8.97
N VAL A 52 -1.34 8.58 9.52
CA VAL A 52 -1.08 8.49 10.97
C VAL A 52 -2.06 9.36 11.75
N LYS A 53 -2.31 10.59 11.31
CA LYS A 53 -3.32 11.48 11.89
C LYS A 53 -4.71 10.84 11.94
N LEU A 54 -5.08 10.11 10.90
CA LEU A 54 -6.36 9.40 10.84
C LEU A 54 -6.38 8.18 11.76
N LEU A 55 -5.29 7.41 11.82
CA LEU A 55 -5.15 6.26 12.72
C LEU A 55 -5.15 6.68 14.20
N ASN A 56 -4.57 7.83 14.53
CA ASN A 56 -4.57 8.36 15.90
C ASN A 56 -5.99 8.57 16.46
N LYS A 57 -6.97 8.85 15.59
CA LYS A 57 -8.38 8.98 16.00
C LYS A 57 -8.99 7.68 16.53
N ILE A 58 -8.39 6.55 16.21
CA ILE A 58 -8.80 5.23 16.69
C ILE A 58 -7.76 4.60 17.64
N GLY A 59 -6.87 5.41 18.23
CA GLY A 59 -5.96 4.97 19.29
C GLY A 59 -4.57 4.53 18.85
N PHE A 60 -4.11 4.85 17.62
CA PHE A 60 -2.78 4.47 17.13
C PHE A 60 -1.62 5.10 17.91
N THR A 61 -1.89 6.15 18.69
CA THR A 61 -0.92 6.74 19.63
C THR A 61 -0.42 5.76 20.69
N SER A 62 -1.17 4.66 20.95
CA SER A 62 -0.75 3.60 21.89
C SER A 62 0.42 2.74 21.40
N PHE A 63 0.80 2.83 20.11
CA PHE A 63 1.95 2.10 19.60
C PHE A 63 3.25 2.61 20.22
N THR A 64 4.03 1.69 20.76
CA THR A 64 5.35 1.96 21.34
C THR A 64 6.44 2.09 20.27
N ASP A 65 7.62 2.59 20.63
CA ASP A 65 8.77 2.64 19.75
C ASP A 65 9.36 1.23 19.42
N GLU A 66 8.95 0.21 20.16
CA GLU A 66 9.26 -1.20 19.83
C GLU A 66 8.40 -1.75 18.69
N GLU A 67 7.26 -1.15 18.42
CA GLU A 67 6.30 -1.60 17.43
C GLU A 67 6.35 -0.80 16.12
N LYS A 68 6.88 0.42 16.16
CA LYS A 68 6.98 1.34 15.02
C LYS A 68 8.32 2.08 15.04
N PHE A 69 8.64 2.73 13.93
CA PHE A 69 9.77 3.64 13.81
C PHE A 69 9.35 4.93 13.09
N ASN A 70 9.99 6.05 13.43
CA ASN A 70 9.68 7.36 12.84
C ASN A 70 10.92 7.93 12.12
N PRO A 71 11.18 7.55 10.87
CA PRO A 71 12.32 8.07 10.11
C PRO A 71 12.17 9.57 9.85
N LYS A 72 13.27 10.30 9.92
CA LYS A 72 13.30 11.75 9.70
C LYS A 72 13.53 12.13 8.24
N LYS A 73 14.27 11.30 7.50
CA LYS A 73 14.69 11.59 6.13
C LYS A 73 14.54 10.37 5.22
N ILE A 74 14.51 10.66 3.91
CA ILE A 74 14.75 9.69 2.86
C ILE A 74 16.09 10.05 2.23
N ASP A 75 17.07 9.17 2.36
CA ASP A 75 18.39 9.31 1.76
C ASP A 75 18.40 8.60 0.39
N PHE A 76 18.83 9.30 -0.64
CA PHE A 76 18.92 8.78 -2.00
C PHE A 76 20.37 8.41 -2.32
N TYR A 77 20.57 7.20 -2.82
CA TYR A 77 21.87 6.64 -3.16
C TYR A 77 21.89 6.09 -4.59
N GLU A 78 23.09 6.03 -5.18
CA GLU A 78 23.33 5.23 -6.39
C GLU A 78 23.61 3.77 -6.00
N ILE A 79 23.03 2.80 -6.71
CA ILE A 79 23.31 1.38 -6.45
C ILE A 79 24.76 1.05 -6.76
N LYS A 80 25.32 1.59 -7.87
CA LYS A 80 26.64 1.23 -8.39
C LYS A 80 27.80 1.39 -7.40
N ASN A 81 27.77 2.44 -6.60
CA ASN A 81 28.90 2.84 -5.73
C ASN A 81 28.46 3.25 -4.32
N SER A 82 27.17 3.06 -4.01
CA SER A 82 26.55 3.49 -2.73
C SER A 82 26.76 4.99 -2.42
N LYS A 83 27.04 5.81 -3.44
CA LYS A 83 27.23 7.25 -3.27
C LYS A 83 25.90 7.94 -3.00
N LYS A 84 25.85 8.73 -1.93
CA LYS A 84 24.69 9.55 -1.60
C LYS A 84 24.50 10.64 -2.66
N ILE A 85 23.29 10.67 -3.23
CA ILE A 85 22.86 11.70 -4.20
C ILE A 85 22.38 12.94 -3.46
N CYS A 86 21.41 12.76 -2.56
CA CYS A 86 20.80 13.83 -1.75
C CYS A 86 20.00 13.21 -0.61
N ASP A 87 19.40 14.04 0.21
CA ASP A 87 18.36 13.64 1.17
C ASP A 87 17.10 14.50 1.04
N LEU A 88 15.98 13.93 1.48
CA LEU A 88 14.70 14.56 1.58
C LEU A 88 14.24 14.53 3.03
N ASP A 89 14.18 15.68 3.66
CA ASP A 89 13.72 15.83 5.04
C ASP A 89 12.19 15.76 5.08
N ILE A 90 11.66 14.58 5.48
CA ILE A 90 10.22 14.34 5.65
C ILE A 90 9.72 14.76 7.02
N SER A 91 10.61 15.00 7.98
CA SER A 91 10.24 15.46 9.33
C SER A 91 9.58 16.84 9.33
N LYS A 92 9.82 17.64 8.30
CA LYS A 92 9.16 18.95 8.09
C LYS A 92 7.64 18.89 8.00
N PHE A 93 7.09 17.72 7.71
CA PHE A 93 5.66 17.48 7.66
C PHE A 93 5.10 16.87 8.94
N ASN A 94 5.97 16.49 9.87
CA ASN A 94 5.58 15.93 11.16
C ASN A 94 5.01 16.99 12.09
N SER A 95 4.10 16.59 12.96
CA SER A 95 3.71 17.29 14.18
C SER A 95 4.08 16.44 15.39
N GLU A 96 3.82 16.94 16.59
CA GLU A 96 4.11 16.24 17.84
C GLU A 96 3.50 14.83 17.84
N ASP A 97 2.23 14.71 17.52
CA ASP A 97 1.47 13.46 17.57
C ASP A 97 1.43 12.71 16.23
N CYS A 98 1.80 13.34 15.13
CA CYS A 98 1.68 12.76 13.80
C CYS A 98 3.03 12.78 13.09
N LYS A 99 3.73 11.64 13.10
CA LYS A 99 5.04 11.49 12.45
C LYS A 99 4.94 10.49 11.30
N TYR A 100 5.72 10.70 10.25
CA TYR A 100 5.91 9.65 9.25
C TYR A 100 6.35 8.37 9.94
N THR A 101 5.70 7.25 9.66
CA THR A 101 5.85 6.03 10.46
C THR A 101 6.11 4.83 9.56
N THR A 102 7.05 4.00 9.97
CA THR A 102 7.29 2.67 9.39
C THR A 102 7.05 1.60 10.43
N LEU A 103 6.43 0.48 10.03
CA LEU A 103 6.10 -0.62 10.94
C LEU A 103 5.86 -1.91 10.17
N LYS A 104 5.73 -3.04 10.86
CA LYS A 104 5.28 -4.30 10.26
C LYS A 104 3.81 -4.19 9.83
N ARG A 105 3.49 -4.61 8.60
CA ARG A 105 2.10 -4.64 8.10
C ARG A 105 1.19 -5.46 9.01
N SER A 106 1.67 -6.59 9.51
CA SER A 106 0.95 -7.44 10.46
C SER A 106 0.55 -6.70 11.73
N LYS A 107 1.42 -5.86 12.28
CA LYS A 107 1.13 -5.05 13.48
C LYS A 107 -0.01 -4.07 13.24
N LEU A 108 -0.05 -3.42 12.07
CA LEU A 108 -1.17 -2.54 11.72
C LEU A 108 -2.48 -3.32 11.60
N LEU A 109 -2.47 -4.50 10.97
CA LEU A 109 -3.67 -5.33 10.86
C LEU A 109 -4.15 -5.84 12.23
N GLN A 110 -3.23 -6.28 13.10
CA GLN A 110 -3.54 -6.69 14.47
C GLN A 110 -4.19 -5.55 15.26
N PHE A 111 -3.62 -4.34 15.18
CA PHE A 111 -4.19 -3.15 15.80
C PHE A 111 -5.61 -2.88 15.32
N LEU A 112 -5.83 -2.83 14.00
CA LEU A 112 -7.15 -2.55 13.43
C LEU A 112 -8.18 -3.63 13.80
N LYS A 113 -7.78 -4.89 13.84
CA LYS A 113 -8.64 -6.01 14.25
C LYS A 113 -9.01 -5.93 15.72
N LYS A 114 -8.05 -5.64 16.60
CA LYS A 114 -8.25 -5.58 18.06
C LYS A 114 -9.25 -4.49 18.48
N GLN A 115 -9.44 -3.46 17.66
CA GLN A 115 -10.31 -2.33 17.97
C GLN A 115 -11.80 -2.60 17.70
N ILE A 116 -12.16 -3.69 17.03
CA ILE A 116 -13.53 -4.06 16.69
C ILE A 116 -13.93 -5.37 17.36
N ASN A 117 -15.24 -5.57 17.53
CA ASN A 117 -15.75 -6.87 17.96
C ASN A 117 -15.51 -7.91 16.86
N GLU A 118 -14.88 -9.03 17.20
CA GLU A 118 -14.55 -10.09 16.23
C GLU A 118 -15.81 -10.73 15.60
N ASP A 119 -16.95 -10.71 16.30
CA ASP A 119 -18.22 -11.26 15.82
C ASP A 119 -18.74 -10.61 14.54
N ILE A 120 -18.31 -9.38 14.25
CA ILE A 120 -18.68 -8.71 13.00
C ILE A 120 -17.88 -9.22 11.79
N ILE A 121 -16.81 -10.01 11.99
CA ILE A 121 -16.01 -10.59 10.91
C ILE A 121 -16.50 -12.01 10.62
N LYS A 122 -17.05 -12.22 9.43
CA LYS A 122 -17.49 -13.52 8.93
C LYS A 122 -16.42 -14.09 8.01
N TYR A 123 -15.62 -15.01 8.53
CA TYR A 123 -14.58 -15.73 7.79
C TYR A 123 -15.18 -16.81 6.88
N ASN A 124 -14.37 -17.27 5.89
CA ASN A 124 -14.77 -18.28 4.92
C ASN A 124 -16.05 -17.89 4.14
N HIS A 125 -16.18 -16.60 3.80
CA HIS A 125 -17.28 -16.07 2.99
C HIS A 125 -16.74 -15.50 1.67
N SER A 126 -16.73 -16.30 0.63
CA SER A 126 -16.37 -15.89 -0.73
C SER A 126 -17.61 -15.40 -1.46
N ILE A 127 -17.62 -14.13 -1.87
CA ILE A 127 -18.74 -13.56 -2.64
C ILE A 127 -18.81 -14.22 -4.02
N GLU A 128 -20.03 -14.64 -4.44
CA GLU A 128 -20.27 -15.28 -5.73
C GLU A 128 -21.04 -14.38 -6.68
N GLN A 129 -22.05 -13.66 -6.17
CA GLN A 129 -22.87 -12.77 -6.98
C GLN A 129 -23.32 -11.55 -6.18
N ILE A 130 -23.45 -10.43 -6.87
CA ILE A 130 -24.01 -9.18 -6.36
C ILE A 130 -25.22 -8.84 -7.23
N VAL A 131 -26.41 -8.85 -6.62
CA VAL A 131 -27.67 -8.43 -7.26
C VAL A 131 -28.10 -7.14 -6.59
N TYR A 132 -28.38 -6.11 -7.36
CA TYR A 132 -28.79 -4.81 -6.80
C TYR A 132 -29.88 -4.17 -7.66
N ASP A 133 -30.79 -3.47 -6.99
CA ASP A 133 -31.79 -2.60 -7.55
C ASP A 133 -31.69 -1.19 -6.97
N LYS A 134 -32.75 -0.40 -7.05
CA LYS A 134 -32.77 0.98 -6.54
C LYS A 134 -32.66 1.05 -5.01
N ASP A 135 -33.18 0.07 -4.29
CA ASP A 135 -33.45 0.13 -2.86
C ASP A 135 -32.72 -0.95 -2.03
N SER A 136 -32.24 -2.01 -2.66
CA SER A 136 -31.60 -3.11 -1.97
C SER A 136 -30.39 -3.68 -2.70
N ILE A 137 -29.46 -4.24 -1.92
CA ILE A 137 -28.29 -4.97 -2.41
C ILE A 137 -28.33 -6.37 -1.79
N LYS A 138 -28.46 -7.39 -2.63
CA LYS A 138 -28.39 -8.80 -2.22
C LYS A 138 -27.02 -9.36 -2.58
N LEU A 139 -26.34 -9.91 -1.58
CA LEU A 139 -25.06 -10.59 -1.74
C LEU A 139 -25.26 -12.09 -1.61
N ILE A 140 -24.75 -12.84 -2.57
CA ILE A 140 -24.78 -14.29 -2.60
C ILE A 140 -23.37 -14.79 -2.34
N PHE A 141 -23.22 -15.55 -1.25
CA PHE A 141 -21.99 -16.22 -0.88
C PHE A 141 -22.14 -17.74 -1.11
N ASP A 142 -21.02 -18.44 -1.04
CA ASP A 142 -20.98 -19.91 -1.09
C ASP A 142 -21.84 -20.60 -0.01
N LYS A 143 -22.10 -19.92 1.12
CA LYS A 143 -22.81 -20.49 2.27
C LYS A 143 -24.19 -19.92 2.53
N ASN A 144 -24.41 -18.65 2.21
CA ASN A 144 -25.64 -17.94 2.52
C ASN A 144 -25.88 -16.72 1.64
N ASN A 145 -27.08 -16.15 1.75
CA ASN A 145 -27.45 -14.90 1.10
C ASN A 145 -27.77 -13.87 2.17
N ILE A 146 -27.38 -12.62 1.93
CA ILE A 146 -27.70 -11.49 2.81
C ILE A 146 -28.20 -10.29 2.00
N THR A 147 -28.88 -9.37 2.67
CA THR A 147 -29.23 -8.06 2.12
C THR A 147 -28.57 -6.95 2.94
N CYS A 148 -28.19 -5.86 2.28
CA CYS A 148 -27.63 -4.68 2.91
C CYS A 148 -28.08 -3.40 2.21
N ASP A 149 -27.99 -2.27 2.94
CA ASP A 149 -28.28 -0.94 2.40
C ASP A 149 -27.06 -0.35 1.67
N TYR A 150 -25.86 -0.67 2.16
CA TYR A 150 -24.60 -0.24 1.59
C TYR A 150 -23.64 -1.40 1.44
N LEU A 151 -22.97 -1.47 0.29
CA LEU A 151 -21.90 -2.41 0.00
C LEU A 151 -20.58 -1.68 -0.14
N ILE A 152 -19.59 -2.07 0.66
CA ILE A 152 -18.21 -1.55 0.58
C ILE A 152 -17.28 -2.69 0.14
N ILE A 153 -16.67 -2.55 -1.02
CA ILE A 153 -15.77 -3.53 -1.61
C ILE A 153 -14.33 -3.09 -1.33
N SER A 154 -13.58 -3.89 -0.57
CA SER A 154 -12.20 -3.64 -0.10
C SER A 154 -11.30 -4.89 -0.22
N ASP A 155 -11.62 -5.78 -1.15
CA ASP A 155 -11.02 -7.11 -1.34
C ASP A 155 -9.74 -7.11 -2.20
N GLY A 156 -9.09 -5.95 -2.31
CA GLY A 156 -7.75 -5.79 -2.87
C GLY A 156 -7.70 -5.66 -4.39
N VAL A 157 -6.47 -5.71 -4.96
CA VAL A 157 -6.21 -5.44 -6.37
C VAL A 157 -6.94 -6.41 -7.31
N PHE A 158 -7.08 -7.69 -6.92
CA PHE A 158 -7.81 -8.72 -7.67
C PHE A 158 -9.26 -8.86 -7.23
N SER A 159 -9.88 -7.77 -6.85
CA SER A 159 -11.23 -7.68 -6.33
C SER A 159 -12.23 -8.52 -7.14
N LYS A 160 -12.74 -9.59 -6.54
CA LYS A 160 -13.85 -10.38 -7.08
C LYS A 160 -15.14 -9.58 -7.01
N GLY A 161 -15.38 -8.86 -5.90
CA GLY A 161 -16.54 -8.01 -5.74
C GLY A 161 -16.66 -6.95 -6.82
N LYS A 162 -15.56 -6.31 -7.20
CA LYS A 162 -15.51 -5.33 -8.29
C LYS A 162 -15.86 -5.95 -9.66
N LEU A 163 -15.41 -7.18 -9.94
CA LEU A 163 -15.71 -7.88 -11.19
C LEU A 163 -17.17 -8.33 -11.28
N LEU A 164 -17.82 -8.57 -10.14
CA LEU A 164 -19.24 -8.98 -10.07
C LEU A 164 -20.22 -7.81 -10.26
N ILE A 165 -19.75 -6.56 -10.17
CA ILE A 165 -20.61 -5.41 -10.47
C ILE A 165 -20.86 -5.36 -11.98
N SER A 166 -22.11 -5.25 -12.37
CA SER A 166 -22.53 -5.19 -13.77
C SER A 166 -21.73 -4.13 -14.54
N ASN A 167 -21.32 -4.47 -15.76
CA ASN A 167 -20.57 -3.61 -16.69
C ASN A 167 -19.11 -3.31 -16.29
N TYR A 168 -18.57 -3.87 -15.23
CA TYR A 168 -17.15 -3.70 -14.92
C TYR A 168 -16.27 -4.75 -15.60
N LYS A 169 -15.57 -4.36 -16.65
CA LYS A 169 -14.69 -5.27 -17.44
C LYS A 169 -13.19 -5.00 -17.25
N SER A 170 -12.82 -3.95 -16.52
CA SER A 170 -11.39 -3.59 -16.35
C SER A 170 -10.75 -4.45 -15.28
N LYS A 171 -9.83 -5.30 -15.69
CA LYS A 171 -8.95 -6.06 -14.79
C LYS A 171 -7.68 -5.25 -14.47
N PRO A 172 -7.02 -5.47 -13.32
CA PRO A 172 -5.69 -4.92 -13.09
C PRO A 172 -4.71 -5.44 -14.14
N ILE A 173 -3.72 -4.61 -14.49
CA ILE A 173 -2.70 -4.94 -15.47
C ILE A 173 -1.37 -5.16 -14.76
N TYR A 174 -0.57 -6.09 -15.27
CA TYR A 174 0.81 -6.25 -14.85
C TYR A 174 1.62 -5.01 -15.23
N ASN A 175 2.38 -4.48 -14.27
CA ASN A 175 3.12 -3.21 -14.42
C ASN A 175 4.58 -3.41 -14.87
N ASP A 176 4.89 -4.52 -15.50
CA ASP A 176 6.25 -4.91 -15.89
C ASP A 176 7.28 -4.80 -14.75
N THR A 177 6.85 -5.01 -13.52
CA THR A 177 7.71 -4.96 -12.34
C THR A 177 7.37 -6.03 -11.31
N ILE A 178 8.41 -6.54 -10.66
CA ILE A 178 8.32 -7.46 -9.52
C ILE A 178 8.81 -6.74 -8.27
N ALA A 179 8.02 -6.79 -7.20
CA ALA A 179 8.47 -6.41 -5.87
C ALA A 179 9.17 -7.60 -5.21
N ILE A 180 10.39 -7.38 -4.76
CA ILE A 180 11.22 -8.32 -4.03
C ILE A 180 11.20 -7.85 -2.58
N ARG A 181 10.55 -8.61 -1.70
CA ARG A 181 10.48 -8.29 -0.29
C ARG A 181 11.39 -9.21 0.52
N GLY A 182 11.96 -8.66 1.57
CA GLY A 182 12.87 -9.40 2.45
C GLY A 182 13.26 -8.58 3.66
N THR A 183 14.22 -9.10 4.40
CA THR A 183 14.86 -8.41 5.54
C THR A 183 16.37 -8.46 5.38
N ILE A 184 17.06 -7.51 5.99
CA ILE A 184 18.52 -7.45 6.04
C ILE A 184 18.96 -7.13 7.48
N SER A 185 20.05 -7.74 7.95
CA SER A 185 20.65 -7.38 9.25
C SER A 185 21.29 -6.00 9.18
N ARG A 186 21.16 -5.19 10.23
CA ARG A 186 21.81 -3.88 10.35
C ARG A 186 23.34 -3.98 10.20
N GLU A 187 23.93 -5.02 10.75
CA GLU A 187 25.38 -5.28 10.70
C GLU A 187 25.93 -5.37 9.26
N ASN A 188 25.09 -5.82 8.33
CA ASN A 188 25.45 -5.93 6.91
C ASN A 188 25.21 -4.64 6.11
N PHE A 189 24.79 -3.55 6.77
CA PHE A 189 24.42 -2.29 6.15
C PHE A 189 25.25 -1.13 6.69
N GLN A 190 26.58 -1.33 6.74
CA GLN A 190 27.53 -0.33 7.22
C GLN A 190 27.60 0.88 6.26
N ASN A 191 27.88 2.07 6.80
CA ASN A 191 28.00 3.35 6.09
C ASN A 191 26.68 4.02 5.63
N ILE A 192 25.54 3.61 6.13
CA ILE A 192 24.24 4.24 5.86
C ILE A 192 23.60 4.66 7.18
N ASN A 193 22.90 5.79 7.15
CA ASN A 193 22.14 6.21 8.33
C ASN A 193 20.93 5.26 8.53
N GLU A 194 21.03 4.38 9.50
CA GLU A 194 20.03 3.36 9.80
C GLU A 194 18.73 3.94 10.39
N GLU A 195 18.73 5.21 10.80
CA GLU A 195 17.54 5.91 11.30
C GLU A 195 16.71 6.51 10.16
N ASN A 196 17.21 6.50 8.94
CA ASN A 196 16.54 7.05 7.78
C ASN A 196 15.98 5.93 6.88
N ILE A 197 15.12 6.32 5.95
CA ILE A 197 14.76 5.49 4.81
C ILE A 197 15.87 5.65 3.78
N SER A 198 16.53 4.56 3.39
CA SER A 198 17.57 4.55 2.36
C SER A 198 17.01 4.02 1.05
N LEU A 199 17.00 4.86 0.02
CA LEU A 199 16.49 4.55 -1.30
C LEU A 199 17.63 4.54 -2.32
N PHE A 200 17.87 3.39 -2.92
CA PHE A 200 18.94 3.13 -3.88
C PHE A 200 18.40 3.07 -5.30
N LEU A 201 18.99 3.84 -6.19
CA LEU A 201 18.56 4.02 -7.57
C LEU A 201 19.57 3.42 -8.55
N GLY A 202 19.10 2.58 -9.47
CA GLY A 202 19.89 1.99 -10.54
C GLY A 202 19.07 1.73 -11.80
N PRO A 203 19.73 1.31 -12.90
CA PRO A 203 19.04 1.06 -14.17
C PRO A 203 17.99 -0.06 -14.04
N ASN A 204 16.72 0.28 -14.32
CA ASN A 204 15.58 -0.67 -14.27
C ASN A 204 15.37 -1.35 -12.91
N PHE A 205 15.96 -0.80 -11.84
CA PHE A 205 15.86 -1.35 -10.51
C PHE A 205 16.07 -0.25 -9.47
N HIS A 206 15.24 -0.25 -8.45
CA HIS A 206 15.52 0.50 -7.21
C HIS A 206 15.15 -0.37 -6.02
N TYR A 207 15.77 -0.09 -4.89
CA TYR A 207 15.37 -0.72 -3.64
C TYR A 207 15.38 0.27 -2.48
N VAL A 208 14.57 -0.05 -1.48
CA VAL A 208 14.42 0.76 -0.28
C VAL A 208 14.69 -0.12 0.93
N VAL A 209 15.52 0.38 1.83
CA VAL A 209 15.80 -0.24 3.13
C VAL A 209 15.41 0.74 4.22
N TYR A 210 14.70 0.27 5.25
CA TYR A 210 14.27 1.13 6.34
C TYR A 210 13.98 0.32 7.62
N PRO A 211 14.17 0.94 8.79
CA PRO A 211 13.77 0.35 10.07
C PRO A 211 12.25 0.27 10.17
N ILE A 212 11.74 -0.75 10.83
CA ILE A 212 10.30 -0.94 11.11
C ILE A 212 9.99 -0.89 12.61
N ASN A 213 11.03 -0.95 13.41
CA ASN A 213 11.08 -0.85 14.86
C ASN A 213 12.55 -0.72 15.27
N ASN A 214 12.86 -0.85 16.56
CA ASN A 214 14.25 -0.82 17.09
C ASN A 214 14.99 -2.15 16.98
N ASP A 215 14.43 -3.16 16.27
CA ASP A 215 15.09 -4.47 16.07
C ASP A 215 16.39 -4.35 15.25
N LYS A 216 17.20 -5.40 15.32
CA LYS A 216 18.44 -5.54 14.53
C LYS A 216 18.21 -5.73 13.03
N LYS A 217 16.96 -5.89 12.57
CA LYS A 217 16.62 -6.13 11.17
C LYS A 217 15.95 -4.92 10.53
N LEU A 218 16.37 -4.63 9.29
CA LEU A 218 15.77 -3.63 8.43
C LEU A 218 14.84 -4.32 7.42
N ASN A 219 13.76 -3.64 7.05
CA ASN A 219 12.90 -4.09 5.97
C ASN A 219 13.53 -3.75 4.62
N PHE A 220 13.52 -4.71 3.71
CA PHE A 220 13.96 -4.54 2.34
C PHE A 220 12.79 -4.66 1.37
N ILE A 221 12.71 -3.75 0.40
CA ILE A 221 11.84 -3.86 -0.76
C ILE A 221 12.58 -3.40 -2.01
N GLY A 222 12.80 -4.30 -2.97
CA GLY A 222 13.32 -4.01 -4.29
C GLY A 222 12.19 -4.00 -5.32
N ILE A 223 12.23 -3.07 -6.28
CA ILE A 223 11.31 -3.02 -7.42
C ILE A 223 12.15 -3.22 -8.68
N LEU A 224 12.02 -4.37 -9.28
CA LEU A 224 12.76 -4.78 -10.47
C LEU A 224 11.85 -4.72 -11.71
N LYS A 225 12.29 -4.03 -12.76
CA LYS A 225 11.62 -4.09 -14.06
C LYS A 225 11.87 -5.47 -14.66
N HIS A 226 10.81 -6.22 -14.89
CA HIS A 226 10.85 -7.58 -15.39
C HIS A 226 9.58 -7.90 -16.16
N LYS A 227 9.72 -8.38 -17.38
CA LYS A 227 8.56 -8.80 -18.19
C LYS A 227 8.20 -10.23 -17.84
N LEU A 228 6.92 -10.47 -17.63
CA LEU A 228 6.35 -11.80 -17.45
C LEU A 228 5.58 -12.20 -18.70
N ASN A 229 5.69 -13.45 -19.09
CA ASN A 229 4.84 -14.01 -20.13
C ASN A 229 3.41 -14.23 -19.62
N SER A 230 2.48 -14.54 -20.53
CA SER A 230 1.04 -14.66 -20.19
C SER A 230 0.74 -15.79 -19.20
N ASN A 231 1.53 -16.86 -19.17
CA ASN A 231 1.37 -17.97 -18.24
C ASN A 231 1.87 -17.59 -16.84
N GLU A 232 3.03 -16.93 -16.76
CA GLU A 232 3.58 -16.43 -15.51
C GLU A 232 2.65 -15.39 -14.85
N GLN A 233 2.02 -14.51 -15.63
CA GLN A 233 1.06 -13.53 -15.10
C GLN A 233 -0.20 -14.17 -14.49
N LYS A 234 -0.55 -15.40 -14.86
CA LYS A 234 -1.72 -16.11 -14.36
C LYS A 234 -1.42 -17.08 -13.22
N ASN A 235 -0.17 -17.47 -13.05
CA ASN A 235 0.22 -18.47 -12.06
C ASN A 235 1.06 -17.85 -10.93
N TYR A 236 0.37 -17.39 -9.89
CA TYR A 236 1.01 -16.74 -8.73
C TYR A 236 1.89 -17.68 -7.90
N ASN A 237 1.68 -18.99 -7.96
CA ASN A 237 2.47 -19.95 -7.19
C ASN A 237 3.93 -19.99 -7.67
N LEU A 238 4.17 -19.74 -8.97
CA LEU A 238 5.51 -19.74 -9.56
C LEU A 238 6.48 -18.77 -8.89
N PHE A 239 6.00 -17.62 -8.42
CA PHE A 239 6.86 -16.54 -7.91
C PHE A 239 7.63 -16.91 -6.65
N ASN A 240 7.13 -17.84 -5.85
CA ASN A 240 7.78 -18.30 -4.63
C ASN A 240 8.41 -19.70 -4.80
N GLU A 241 8.41 -20.25 -6.01
CA GLU A 241 9.13 -21.49 -6.33
C GLU A 241 10.63 -21.24 -6.51
N SER A 242 11.42 -22.23 -6.11
CA SER A 242 12.88 -22.15 -6.12
C SER A 242 13.50 -21.74 -7.47
N PRO A 243 13.04 -22.24 -8.63
CA PRO A 243 13.62 -21.85 -9.92
C PRO A 243 13.41 -20.36 -10.23
N PHE A 244 12.22 -19.82 -9.97
CA PHE A 244 11.94 -18.41 -10.23
C PHE A 244 12.73 -17.50 -9.30
N ILE A 245 12.82 -17.84 -8.01
CA ILE A 245 13.62 -17.09 -7.03
C ILE A 245 15.10 -17.10 -7.44
N LYS A 246 15.65 -18.25 -7.89
CA LYS A 246 17.03 -18.36 -8.37
C LYS A 246 17.28 -17.46 -9.59
N ASN A 247 16.35 -17.43 -10.55
CA ASN A 247 16.46 -16.55 -11.71
C ASN A 247 16.47 -15.07 -11.31
N ILE A 248 15.58 -14.65 -10.42
CA ILE A 248 15.56 -13.26 -9.93
C ILE A 248 16.83 -12.93 -9.15
N LYS A 249 17.35 -13.83 -8.32
CA LYS A 249 18.63 -13.63 -7.63
C LYS A 249 19.79 -13.48 -8.62
N PHE A 250 19.81 -14.27 -9.71
CA PHE A 250 20.80 -14.12 -10.77
C PHE A 250 20.71 -12.74 -11.44
N ILE A 251 19.51 -12.25 -11.76
CA ILE A 251 19.34 -10.90 -12.32
C ILE A 251 19.81 -9.84 -11.33
N LEU A 252 19.54 -10.02 -10.02
CA LEU A 252 19.97 -9.09 -8.98
C LEU A 252 21.50 -9.08 -8.80
N SER A 253 22.20 -10.22 -8.94
CA SER A 253 23.65 -10.29 -8.81
C SER A 253 24.39 -9.44 -9.87
N GLN A 254 23.72 -9.11 -10.99
CA GLN A 254 24.22 -8.19 -12.00
C GLN A 254 23.99 -6.71 -11.63
N LYS A 255 23.28 -6.42 -10.54
CA LYS A 255 22.85 -5.07 -10.16
C LYS A 255 23.38 -4.63 -8.79
N VAL A 256 23.57 -5.56 -7.89
CA VAL A 256 24.06 -5.32 -6.51
C VAL A 256 25.25 -6.21 -6.21
N SER A 257 26.04 -5.89 -5.19
CA SER A 257 27.17 -6.72 -4.77
C SER A 257 26.72 -8.10 -4.29
N GLN A 258 27.56 -9.10 -4.45
CA GLN A 258 27.30 -10.46 -3.99
C GLN A 258 27.07 -10.49 -2.47
N SER A 259 27.90 -9.78 -1.69
CA SER A 259 27.74 -9.67 -0.23
C SER A 259 26.40 -9.11 0.19
N PHE A 260 25.89 -8.10 -0.54
CA PHE A 260 24.55 -7.55 -0.29
C PHE A 260 23.45 -8.59 -0.58
N LEU A 261 23.56 -9.30 -1.71
CA LEU A 261 22.57 -10.32 -2.10
C LEU A 261 22.50 -11.48 -1.09
N GLU A 262 23.64 -11.90 -0.57
CA GLU A 262 23.75 -12.94 0.45
C GLU A 262 23.20 -12.50 1.82
N SER A 263 23.25 -11.20 2.12
CA SER A 263 22.70 -10.64 3.35
C SER A 263 21.17 -10.58 3.38
N LEU A 264 20.50 -10.72 2.22
CA LEU A 264 19.04 -10.70 2.13
C LEU A 264 18.43 -12.00 2.63
N GLN A 265 17.49 -11.87 3.59
CA GLN A 265 16.77 -12.98 4.21
C GLN A 265 15.28 -12.93 3.88
N ASN A 266 14.61 -14.08 3.98
CA ASN A 266 13.14 -14.21 3.83
C ASN A 266 12.62 -13.60 2.54
N ILE A 267 13.30 -13.85 1.42
CA ILE A 267 12.94 -13.29 0.12
C ILE A 267 11.61 -13.91 -0.35
N LYS A 268 10.66 -13.04 -0.66
CA LYS A 268 9.43 -13.36 -1.39
C LYS A 268 9.23 -12.40 -2.56
N LEU A 269 8.65 -12.89 -3.62
CA LEU A 269 8.44 -12.16 -4.86
C LEU A 269 6.96 -11.90 -5.09
N PHE A 270 6.63 -10.68 -5.50
CA PHE A 270 5.26 -10.26 -5.78
C PHE A 270 5.22 -9.51 -7.11
N PRO A 271 4.54 -10.04 -8.13
CA PRO A 271 4.29 -9.28 -9.35
C PRO A 271 3.40 -8.09 -9.04
N ILE A 272 3.73 -6.93 -9.56
CA ILE A 272 2.99 -5.70 -9.32
C ILE A 272 1.89 -5.54 -10.36
N PHE A 273 0.66 -5.56 -9.90
CA PHE A 273 -0.52 -5.24 -10.69
C PHE A 273 -1.08 -3.89 -10.27
N VAL A 274 -1.46 -3.08 -11.25
CA VAL A 274 -1.99 -1.74 -11.04
C VAL A 274 -3.33 -1.56 -11.73
N SER A 275 -4.12 -0.61 -11.23
CA SER A 275 -5.35 -0.21 -11.90
C SER A 275 -5.05 0.73 -13.05
N LYS A 276 -5.66 0.48 -14.23
CA LYS A 276 -5.56 1.37 -15.39
C LYS A 276 -6.65 2.42 -15.41
N ASN A 277 -7.88 1.98 -15.13
CA ASN A 277 -9.07 2.81 -15.24
C ASN A 277 -9.74 3.01 -13.89
N LEU A 278 -10.27 4.20 -13.70
CA LEU A 278 -11.16 4.53 -12.58
C LEU A 278 -12.60 4.09 -12.94
N TYR A 279 -13.29 3.57 -11.95
CA TYR A 279 -14.67 3.11 -12.11
C TYR A 279 -15.53 3.68 -10.99
N LYS A 280 -16.70 4.21 -11.36
CA LYS A 280 -17.74 4.66 -10.42
C LYS A 280 -18.84 3.60 -10.40
N PRO A 281 -19.00 2.86 -9.30
CA PRO A 281 -20.04 1.85 -9.19
C PRO A 281 -21.46 2.47 -9.08
N PRO A 282 -22.51 1.65 -9.13
CA PRO A 282 -23.87 2.08 -8.89
C PRO A 282 -24.07 2.70 -7.50
N LYS A 283 -25.21 3.35 -7.28
CA LYS A 283 -25.58 3.96 -6.01
C LYS A 283 -25.50 2.93 -4.88
N ASN A 284 -25.05 3.35 -3.70
CA ASN A 284 -24.91 2.56 -2.48
C ASN A 284 -23.84 1.43 -2.55
N ILE A 285 -23.09 1.32 -3.66
CA ILE A 285 -21.94 0.42 -3.79
C ILE A 285 -20.68 1.27 -3.85
N PHE A 286 -19.70 0.95 -3.01
CA PHE A 286 -18.46 1.70 -2.88
C PHE A 286 -17.25 0.81 -3.02
N LEU A 287 -16.21 1.32 -3.66
CA LEU A 287 -14.88 0.69 -3.74
C LEU A 287 -13.89 1.53 -2.93
N ILE A 288 -13.08 0.87 -2.10
CA ILE A 288 -12.00 1.52 -1.34
C ILE A 288 -10.70 0.71 -1.40
N GLY A 289 -9.59 1.32 -1.02
CA GLY A 289 -8.26 0.69 -1.07
C GLY A 289 -7.88 0.28 -2.49
N ASP A 290 -7.13 -0.82 -2.61
CA ASP A 290 -6.66 -1.33 -3.90
C ASP A 290 -7.81 -1.87 -4.78
N ALA A 291 -8.96 -2.22 -4.20
CA ALA A 291 -10.17 -2.56 -4.95
C ALA A 291 -10.68 -1.36 -5.75
N PHE A 292 -10.57 -0.15 -5.22
CA PHE A 292 -10.87 1.07 -5.96
C PHE A 292 -9.76 1.39 -6.96
N PHE A 293 -8.52 1.55 -6.48
CA PHE A 293 -7.38 1.86 -7.32
C PHE A 293 -6.06 1.39 -6.71
N ALA A 294 -5.42 0.42 -7.35
CA ALA A 294 -4.10 -0.06 -6.98
C ALA A 294 -3.02 0.77 -7.69
N PHE A 295 -2.11 1.36 -6.91
CA PHE A 295 -1.01 2.19 -7.38
C PHE A 295 0.28 1.40 -7.58
N SER A 296 1.18 1.93 -8.43
CA SER A 296 2.59 1.52 -8.39
C SER A 296 3.20 1.83 -7.01
N PRO A 297 4.08 0.96 -6.46
CA PRO A 297 4.62 1.12 -5.11
C PRO A 297 5.65 2.25 -4.96
N SER A 298 6.11 2.86 -6.06
CA SER A 298 7.24 3.83 -6.08
C SER A 298 7.00 5.16 -5.36
N PHE A 299 5.84 5.33 -4.74
CA PHE A 299 5.50 6.49 -3.91
C PHE A 299 5.11 6.12 -2.47
N ALA A 300 5.16 4.83 -2.10
CA ALA A 300 4.83 4.30 -0.79
C ALA A 300 3.45 4.76 -0.23
N GLN A 301 2.44 4.96 -1.11
CA GLN A 301 1.14 5.52 -0.72
C GLN A 301 0.02 4.48 -0.56
N GLY A 302 0.21 3.20 -0.91
CA GLY A 302 -0.86 2.20 -0.92
C GLY A 302 -1.64 2.11 0.39
N ALA A 303 -0.96 1.88 1.52
CA ALA A 303 -1.59 1.79 2.84
C ALA A 303 -2.21 3.12 3.28
N SER A 304 -1.50 4.24 3.09
CA SER A 304 -1.99 5.58 3.45
C SER A 304 -3.25 5.96 2.65
N GLN A 305 -3.31 5.63 1.37
CA GLN A 305 -4.46 5.88 0.52
C GLN A 305 -5.64 4.95 0.82
N SER A 306 -5.37 3.74 1.32
CA SER A 306 -6.41 2.83 1.82
C SER A 306 -7.11 3.40 3.05
N ILE A 307 -6.35 3.95 4.00
CA ILE A 307 -6.87 4.59 5.23
C ILE A 307 -7.59 5.90 4.88
N GLU A 308 -6.97 6.75 4.08
CA GLU A 308 -7.54 8.04 3.66
C GLU A 308 -8.86 7.85 2.91
N GLY A 309 -8.91 6.93 1.93
CA GLY A 309 -10.12 6.66 1.16
C GLY A 309 -11.26 6.07 2.00
N ALA A 310 -10.94 5.22 2.97
CA ALA A 310 -11.92 4.69 3.90
C ALA A 310 -12.49 5.80 4.83
N ASN A 311 -11.64 6.71 5.31
CA ASN A 311 -12.09 7.87 6.11
C ASN A 311 -12.93 8.86 5.28
N GLU A 312 -12.57 9.11 4.02
CA GLU A 312 -13.37 9.95 3.12
C GLU A 312 -14.75 9.33 2.86
N LEU A 313 -14.81 8.01 2.61
CA LEU A 313 -16.09 7.33 2.44
C LEU A 313 -16.95 7.42 3.69
N TYR A 314 -16.39 7.16 4.88
CA TYR A 314 -17.10 7.31 6.14
C TYR A 314 -17.73 8.70 6.27
N LYS A 315 -16.94 9.76 6.06
CA LYS A 315 -17.44 11.14 6.13
C LYS A 315 -18.55 11.41 5.11
N CYS A 316 -18.41 10.88 3.89
CA CYS A 316 -19.42 11.05 2.85
C CYS A 316 -20.74 10.34 3.19
N LEU A 317 -20.70 9.17 3.79
CA LEU A 317 -21.89 8.44 4.23
C LEU A 317 -22.62 9.16 5.38
N ILE A 318 -21.88 9.71 6.34
CA ILE A 318 -22.48 10.48 7.45
C ILE A 318 -23.06 11.81 6.98
N ASN A 319 -22.34 12.54 6.11
CA ASN A 319 -22.74 13.89 5.67
C ASN A 319 -23.53 13.88 4.34
N ASN A 320 -23.88 12.72 3.82
CA ASN A 320 -24.58 12.56 2.54
C ASN A 320 -23.91 13.24 1.34
N ASN A 321 -22.57 13.21 1.28
CA ASN A 321 -21.76 13.82 0.24
C ASN A 321 -21.36 12.79 -0.83
N ASN A 322 -20.97 13.28 -2.03
CA ASN A 322 -20.51 12.42 -3.11
C ASN A 322 -19.03 12.02 -2.93
N PHE A 323 -18.81 10.78 -2.51
CA PHE A 323 -17.47 10.22 -2.31
C PHE A 323 -16.60 10.25 -3.57
N TYR A 324 -17.14 9.90 -4.74
CA TYR A 324 -16.33 9.77 -5.95
C TYR A 324 -15.83 11.10 -6.51
N ASP A 325 -16.57 12.19 -6.34
CA ASP A 325 -16.16 13.51 -6.82
C ASP A 325 -14.91 14.02 -6.08
N ILE A 326 -14.79 13.68 -4.80
CA ILE A 326 -13.63 14.00 -3.97
C ILE A 326 -12.48 13.03 -4.29
N ARG A 327 -12.78 11.72 -4.21
CA ARG A 327 -11.76 10.68 -4.27
C ARG A 327 -11.08 10.55 -5.64
N LEU A 328 -11.80 10.75 -6.74
CA LEU A 328 -11.24 10.67 -8.10
C LEU A 328 -10.12 11.67 -8.34
N LYS A 329 -10.27 12.91 -7.88
CA LYS A 329 -9.21 13.95 -8.01
C LYS A 329 -7.96 13.54 -7.24
N ARG A 330 -8.15 13.04 -6.01
CA ARG A 330 -7.07 12.59 -5.14
C ARG A 330 -6.29 11.43 -5.74
N VAL A 331 -6.99 10.39 -6.20
CA VAL A 331 -6.39 9.21 -6.81
C VAL A 331 -5.61 9.56 -8.08
N LYS A 332 -6.14 10.41 -8.97
CA LYS A 332 -5.42 10.87 -10.16
C LYS A 332 -4.09 11.55 -9.82
N MET A 333 -4.09 12.40 -8.80
CA MET A 333 -2.88 13.10 -8.34
C MET A 333 -1.84 12.11 -7.79
N ILE A 334 -2.24 11.17 -6.92
CA ILE A 334 -1.34 10.16 -6.36
C ILE A 334 -0.77 9.25 -7.45
N ASN A 335 -1.62 8.80 -8.37
CA ASN A 335 -1.22 7.92 -9.47
C ASN A 335 -0.20 8.60 -10.40
N SER A 336 -0.42 9.86 -10.74
CA SER A 336 0.53 10.64 -11.56
C SER A 336 1.91 10.73 -10.91
N ARG A 337 1.97 10.99 -9.59
CA ARG A 337 3.24 11.05 -8.83
C ARG A 337 3.91 9.69 -8.70
N SER A 338 3.12 8.65 -8.46
CA SER A 338 3.62 7.28 -8.37
C SER A 338 4.27 6.82 -9.68
N ASN A 339 3.60 7.09 -10.81
CA ASN A 339 4.11 6.75 -12.14
C ASN A 339 5.36 7.58 -12.50
N PHE A 340 5.38 8.88 -12.14
CA PHE A 340 6.55 9.71 -12.32
C PHE A 340 7.74 9.22 -11.53
N ASN A 341 7.55 8.88 -10.26
CA ASN A 341 8.62 8.30 -9.44
C ASN A 341 9.13 6.98 -10.01
N GLN A 342 8.24 6.09 -10.44
CA GLN A 342 8.65 4.83 -11.05
C GLN A 342 9.48 5.06 -12.31
N PHE A 343 9.08 5.97 -13.18
CA PHE A 343 9.85 6.34 -14.36
C PHE A 343 11.23 6.87 -13.97
N ALA A 344 11.29 7.86 -13.06
CA ALA A 344 12.54 8.49 -12.64
C ALA A 344 13.49 7.52 -11.94
N PHE A 345 12.97 6.61 -11.11
CA PHE A 345 13.77 5.64 -10.36
C PHE A 345 14.33 4.52 -11.23
N HIS A 346 13.71 4.24 -12.39
CA HIS A 346 14.10 3.17 -13.32
C HIS A 346 14.83 3.67 -14.57
N LEU A 347 15.26 4.94 -14.61
CA LEU A 347 16.06 5.45 -15.74
C LEU A 347 17.33 4.62 -15.94
N SER A 348 17.57 4.24 -17.19
CA SER A 348 18.73 3.41 -17.59
C SER A 348 19.72 4.14 -18.51
N ASN A 349 19.28 5.22 -19.17
CA ASN A 349 20.18 6.05 -20.00
C ASN A 349 21.12 6.86 -19.09
N PRO A 350 22.47 6.79 -19.27
CA PRO A 350 23.44 7.46 -18.40
C PRO A 350 23.25 8.98 -18.31
N ILE A 351 22.93 9.63 -19.42
CA ILE A 351 22.71 11.09 -19.46
C ILE A 351 21.48 11.46 -18.64
N MET A 352 20.38 10.72 -18.82
CA MET A 352 19.15 10.95 -18.06
C MET A 352 19.34 10.69 -16.55
N ILE A 353 20.21 9.73 -16.18
CA ILE A 353 20.56 9.48 -14.78
C ILE A 353 21.27 10.69 -14.17
N ILE A 354 22.20 11.33 -14.89
CA ILE A 354 22.89 12.54 -14.43
C ILE A 354 21.86 13.65 -14.19
N PHE A 355 20.99 13.92 -15.16
CA PHE A 355 19.93 14.92 -15.03
C PHE A 355 19.00 14.61 -13.84
N ARG A 356 18.54 13.37 -13.69
CA ARG A 356 17.75 12.95 -12.54
C ARG A 356 18.45 13.28 -11.21
N ASN A 357 19.74 12.97 -11.10
CA ASN A 357 20.48 13.21 -9.87
C ASN A 357 20.62 14.70 -9.55
N ILE A 358 20.83 15.55 -10.58
CA ILE A 358 20.85 17.00 -10.43
C ILE A 358 19.47 17.52 -10.00
N PHE A 359 18.39 17.08 -10.67
CA PHE A 359 17.03 17.49 -10.32
C PHE A 359 16.64 17.05 -8.92
N LEU A 360 16.98 15.83 -8.49
CA LEU A 360 16.74 15.38 -7.12
C LEU A 360 17.40 16.29 -6.11
N LYS A 361 18.69 16.66 -6.31
CA LYS A 361 19.42 17.59 -5.41
C LYS A 361 18.74 18.96 -5.32
N LEU A 362 18.22 19.47 -6.43
CA LEU A 362 17.56 20.78 -6.46
C LEU A 362 16.16 20.72 -5.85
N LEU A 363 15.36 19.71 -6.22
CA LEU A 363 13.96 19.60 -5.81
C LEU A 363 13.81 19.27 -4.33
N THR A 364 14.70 18.44 -3.76
CA THR A 364 14.64 18.10 -2.33
C THR A 364 14.98 19.30 -1.41
N LYS A 365 15.63 20.33 -1.94
CA LYS A 365 15.92 21.59 -1.21
C LYS A 365 14.86 22.68 -1.46
N ASN A 366 14.03 22.55 -2.50
CA ASN A 366 13.06 23.54 -2.87
C ASN A 366 11.76 23.42 -2.03
N LYS A 367 11.59 24.33 -1.06
CA LYS A 367 10.42 24.32 -0.15
C LYS A 367 9.08 24.41 -0.90
N LYS A 368 8.96 25.27 -1.93
CA LYS A 368 7.71 25.40 -2.70
C LYS A 368 7.37 24.13 -3.46
N PHE A 369 8.37 23.47 -4.04
CA PHE A 369 8.18 22.18 -4.69
C PHE A 369 7.72 21.10 -3.68
N LEU A 370 8.38 20.99 -2.53
CA LEU A 370 8.03 20.01 -1.51
C LEU A 370 6.62 20.22 -0.97
N GLU A 371 6.20 21.45 -0.71
CA GLU A 371 4.83 21.78 -0.32
C GLU A 371 3.81 21.38 -1.40
N SER A 372 4.13 21.65 -2.66
CA SER A 372 3.25 21.25 -3.77
C SER A 372 3.23 19.74 -3.99
N TYR A 373 4.35 19.06 -3.82
CA TYR A 373 4.51 17.63 -4.14
C TYR A 373 4.13 16.71 -2.99
N LEU A 374 4.61 16.98 -1.78
CA LEU A 374 4.33 16.18 -0.57
C LEU A 374 3.29 16.84 0.33
N GLY A 375 3.39 18.15 0.55
CA GLY A 375 2.52 18.89 1.47
C GLY A 375 1.04 18.74 1.12
N LYS A 376 0.67 18.77 -0.16
CA LYS A 376 -0.71 18.50 -0.62
C LYS A 376 -1.24 17.11 -0.24
N ILE A 377 -0.36 16.17 0.11
CA ILE A 377 -0.74 14.82 0.54
C ILE A 377 -0.70 14.73 2.06
N TYR A 378 0.39 15.19 2.66
CA TYR A 378 0.67 14.96 4.07
C TYR A 378 -0.11 15.88 5.00
N LYS A 379 -0.53 17.05 4.51
CA LYS A 379 -1.31 18.04 5.28
C LYS A 379 -2.84 17.96 5.07
N SER A 380 -3.30 17.03 4.24
CA SER A 380 -4.73 16.85 3.94
C SER A 380 -5.50 16.16 5.06
#